data_220276bacc7433dcad54921fe139d00d
#
_entry.id   220276bacc7433dcad54921fe139d00d
#
_cell.length_a   1.000
_cell.length_b   1.000
_cell.length_c   1.000
_cell.angle_alpha   90.00
_cell.angle_beta   90.00
_cell.angle_gamma   90.00
#
_symmetry.space_group_name_H-M   'P 1'
#
loop_
_entity.id
_entity.type
_entity.pdbx_description
1 polymer ?
#
loop_
_entity_poly.entity_id
_entity_poly.type
_entity_poly.pdbx_seq_one_letter_code
_entity_poly.pdbx_strand_id
1 'polypeptide(L)'
;NNEQIWNKLHRDTFWGMGGGTIVFSAISAIDIALWDIRGKALNVPVYQLLGGKTNDKLRAYASQIQFDWGPICAPMVTPEDYASAARKAMAEGYTAVKVDPVGFNMKGNWMEWSNYGLLEYDQMKAAVDRVAAIREAGGPGLDIIIELHSLTDTNTAIQLGRELEKYRCFYYEEPT
;
A
#
# COMPACT_ATOMS: atom_id res chain seq x y z
N ASN A 1 -30.25 10.80 11.92
CA ASN A 1 -29.18 10.27 12.76
C ASN A 1 -28.37 9.24 11.94
N ASN A 2 -27.04 9.43 11.84
CA ASN A 2 -26.15 8.59 11.02
C ASN A 2 -26.24 7.13 11.45
N GLU A 3 -26.23 6.85 12.76
CA GLU A 3 -26.35 5.50 13.32
C GLU A 3 -27.63 4.78 12.88
N GLN A 4 -28.76 5.47 12.87
CA GLN A 4 -30.03 4.88 12.43
C GLN A 4 -30.00 4.56 10.93
N ILE A 5 -29.40 5.43 10.11
CA ILE A 5 -29.29 5.19 8.67
C ILE A 5 -28.33 4.02 8.42
N TRP A 6 -27.20 4.00 9.10
CA TRP A 6 -26.25 2.90 9.00
C TRP A 6 -26.88 1.56 9.39
N ASN A 7 -27.56 1.51 10.53
CA ASN A 7 -28.26 0.31 10.98
C ASN A 7 -29.32 -0.13 9.97
N LYS A 8 -30.06 0.81 9.39
CA LYS A 8 -31.06 0.50 8.38
C LYS A 8 -30.43 -0.10 7.11
N LEU A 9 -29.33 0.46 6.64
CA LEU A 9 -28.61 -0.05 5.47
C LEU A 9 -27.95 -1.41 5.73
N HIS A 10 -27.38 -1.63 6.92
CA HIS A 10 -26.67 -2.84 7.26
C HIS A 10 -27.58 -3.98 7.71
N ARG A 11 -28.60 -3.70 8.54
CA ARG A 11 -29.42 -4.72 9.19
C ARG A 11 -30.78 -4.92 8.57
N ASP A 12 -31.40 -3.86 8.07
CA ASP A 12 -32.79 -3.90 7.58
C ASP A 12 -32.88 -4.20 6.08
N THR A 13 -31.73 -4.28 5.38
CA THR A 13 -31.71 -4.67 3.97
C THR A 13 -31.29 -6.14 3.83
N PHE A 14 -31.89 -6.83 2.85
CA PHE A 14 -31.61 -8.25 2.61
C PHE A 14 -30.12 -8.54 2.40
N TRP A 15 -29.41 -7.65 1.72
CA TRP A 15 -27.99 -7.81 1.38
C TRP A 15 -27.01 -7.16 2.37
N GLY A 16 -27.51 -6.44 3.38
CA GLY A 16 -26.68 -5.62 4.24
C GLY A 16 -25.66 -6.42 5.05
N MET A 17 -26.04 -7.55 5.61
CA MET A 17 -25.13 -8.37 6.45
C MET A 17 -24.27 -9.37 5.68
N GLY A 18 -24.61 -9.67 4.43
CA GLY A 18 -23.88 -10.67 3.61
C GLY A 18 -23.51 -10.17 2.21
N GLY A 19 -23.61 -8.88 1.95
CA GLY A 19 -23.47 -8.30 0.60
C GLY A 19 -22.03 -8.16 0.09
N GLY A 20 -21.03 -8.55 0.88
CA GLY A 20 -19.62 -8.49 0.49
C GLY A 20 -19.14 -7.07 0.19
N THR A 21 -18.02 -6.98 -0.49
CA THR A 21 -17.30 -5.72 -0.74
C THR A 21 -18.15 -4.66 -1.45
N ILE A 22 -18.97 -5.06 -2.42
CA ILE A 22 -19.79 -4.11 -3.21
C ILE A 22 -20.81 -3.39 -2.32
N VAL A 23 -21.57 -4.15 -1.52
CA VAL A 23 -22.60 -3.58 -0.65
C VAL A 23 -21.98 -2.76 0.47
N PHE A 24 -20.91 -3.26 1.09
CA PHE A 24 -20.20 -2.51 2.15
C PHE A 24 -19.54 -1.24 1.63
N SER A 25 -19.00 -1.22 0.42
CA SER A 25 -18.50 0.01 -0.20
C SER A 25 -19.60 1.05 -0.39
N ALA A 26 -20.79 0.63 -0.83
CA ALA A 26 -21.93 1.52 -0.98
C ALA A 26 -22.41 2.08 0.37
N ILE A 27 -22.51 1.23 1.40
CA ILE A 27 -22.85 1.64 2.77
C ILE A 27 -21.82 2.64 3.31
N SER A 28 -20.52 2.37 3.13
CA SER A 28 -19.44 3.25 3.56
C SER A 28 -19.48 4.60 2.86
N ALA A 29 -19.75 4.63 1.55
CA ALA A 29 -19.87 5.88 0.80
C ALA A 29 -21.02 6.76 1.33
N ILE A 30 -22.17 6.16 1.64
CA ILE A 30 -23.31 6.88 2.25
C ILE A 30 -22.95 7.38 3.65
N ASP A 31 -22.32 6.56 4.47
CA ASP A 31 -21.94 6.94 5.84
C ASP A 31 -20.94 8.10 5.84
N ILE A 32 -19.91 8.04 5.00
CA ILE A 32 -18.95 9.14 4.81
C ILE A 32 -19.67 10.43 4.41
N ALA A 33 -20.59 10.37 3.46
CA ALA A 33 -21.36 11.52 3.02
C ALA A 33 -22.23 12.11 4.17
N LEU A 34 -22.84 11.27 4.99
CA LEU A 34 -23.63 11.70 6.14
C LEU A 34 -22.79 12.39 7.21
N TRP A 35 -21.57 11.89 7.48
CA TRP A 35 -20.64 12.54 8.38
C TRP A 35 -20.12 13.86 7.84
N ASP A 36 -19.86 13.96 6.53
CA ASP A 36 -19.45 15.20 5.87
C ASP A 36 -20.58 16.26 5.94
N ILE A 37 -21.83 15.89 5.63
CA ILE A 37 -22.99 16.76 5.79
C ILE A 37 -23.11 17.28 7.21
N ARG A 38 -22.95 16.40 8.21
CA ARG A 38 -23.04 16.78 9.62
C ARG A 38 -21.92 17.75 10.02
N GLY A 39 -20.68 17.46 9.58
CA GLY A 39 -19.54 18.36 9.81
C GLY A 39 -19.79 19.75 9.22
N LYS A 40 -20.25 19.81 7.97
CA LYS A 40 -20.61 21.07 7.28
C LYS A 40 -21.75 21.81 7.98
N ALA A 41 -22.79 21.11 8.39
CA ALA A 41 -23.93 21.72 9.09
C ALA A 41 -23.55 22.32 10.44
N LEU A 42 -22.56 21.76 11.13
CA LEU A 42 -22.05 22.25 12.40
C LEU A 42 -20.84 23.17 12.26
N ASN A 43 -20.34 23.36 11.04
CA ASN A 43 -19.14 24.10 10.71
C ASN A 43 -17.90 23.63 11.47
N VAL A 44 -17.75 22.30 11.58
CA VAL A 44 -16.59 21.64 12.19
C VAL A 44 -16.08 20.50 11.29
N PRO A 45 -14.79 20.21 11.30
CA PRO A 45 -14.27 19.04 10.59
C PRO A 45 -14.76 17.74 11.24
N VAL A 46 -14.90 16.68 10.44
CA VAL A 46 -15.47 15.39 10.90
C VAL A 46 -14.69 14.82 12.09
N TYR A 47 -13.37 14.95 12.14
CA TYR A 47 -12.58 14.44 13.27
C TYR A 47 -13.00 15.04 14.63
N GLN A 48 -13.52 16.28 14.66
CA GLN A 48 -14.06 16.88 15.89
C GLN A 48 -15.33 16.14 16.35
N LEU A 49 -16.14 15.66 15.42
CA LEU A 49 -17.33 14.87 15.74
C LEU A 49 -17.00 13.46 16.21
N LEU A 50 -15.80 12.96 15.88
CA LEU A 50 -15.31 11.62 16.23
C LEU A 50 -14.43 11.59 17.47
N GLY A 51 -14.38 12.65 18.26
CA GLY A 51 -13.65 12.69 19.53
C GLY A 51 -12.45 13.65 19.54
N GLY A 52 -12.18 14.32 18.43
CA GLY A 52 -11.12 15.32 18.34
C GLY A 52 -9.82 14.81 17.74
N LYS A 53 -8.86 15.69 17.67
CA LYS A 53 -7.57 15.44 17.03
C LYS A 53 -6.60 14.79 18.02
N THR A 54 -6.11 13.60 17.68
CA THR A 54 -5.13 12.86 18.50
C THR A 54 -3.69 13.14 18.12
N ASN A 55 -3.43 13.44 16.84
CA ASN A 55 -2.11 13.77 16.31
C ASN A 55 -2.19 14.98 15.40
N ASP A 56 -1.23 15.89 15.54
CA ASP A 56 -1.14 17.08 14.70
C ASP A 56 -0.56 16.78 13.32
N LYS A 57 0.30 15.76 13.24
CA LYS A 57 0.96 15.32 12.01
C LYS A 57 0.93 13.80 11.92
N LEU A 58 0.71 13.29 10.72
CA LEU A 58 0.83 11.87 10.40
C LEU A 58 2.07 11.68 9.52
N ARG A 59 2.81 10.60 9.79
CA ARG A 59 3.92 10.21 8.95
C ARG A 59 3.38 9.66 7.62
N ALA A 60 3.90 10.16 6.51
CA ALA A 60 3.61 9.65 5.17
C ALA A 60 4.79 8.81 4.66
N TYR A 61 4.52 7.92 3.74
CA TYR A 61 5.52 7.21 2.96
C TYR A 61 5.32 7.46 1.46
N ALA A 62 6.41 7.41 0.69
CA ALA A 62 6.34 7.44 -0.76
C ALA A 62 5.89 6.08 -1.27
N SER A 63 4.69 6.03 -1.85
CA SER A 63 4.06 4.77 -2.28
C SER A 63 4.40 4.43 -3.72
N GLN A 64 4.56 3.12 -4.00
CA GLN A 64 4.67 2.57 -5.36
C GLN A 64 5.88 3.11 -6.16
N ILE A 65 7.03 3.17 -5.52
CA ILE A 65 8.25 3.68 -6.18
C ILE A 65 8.73 2.80 -7.35
N GLN A 66 8.14 1.62 -7.57
CA GLN A 66 8.39 0.78 -8.75
C GLN A 66 7.93 1.43 -10.07
N PHE A 67 7.15 2.52 -10.00
CA PHE A 67 6.75 3.33 -11.15
C PHE A 67 7.60 4.60 -11.30
N ASP A 68 8.77 4.66 -10.70
CA ASP A 68 9.58 5.85 -10.45
C ASP A 68 8.95 6.80 -9.41
N TRP A 69 9.69 7.82 -9.01
CA TRP A 69 9.21 8.89 -8.14
C TRP A 69 9.38 10.23 -8.86
N GLY A 70 8.26 10.78 -9.33
CA GLY A 70 8.23 12.01 -10.11
C GLY A 70 6.93 12.19 -10.89
N PRO A 71 6.83 13.22 -11.73
CA PRO A 71 5.60 13.55 -12.47
C PRO A 71 5.30 12.59 -13.63
N ILE A 72 6.25 11.77 -14.04
CA ILE A 72 6.11 10.81 -15.15
C ILE A 72 6.35 9.42 -14.58
N CYS A 73 5.36 8.55 -14.69
CA CYS A 73 5.49 7.15 -14.32
C CYS A 73 6.30 6.40 -15.40
N ALA A 74 7.29 5.63 -14.97
CA ALA A 74 8.07 4.75 -15.83
C ALA A 74 8.30 3.41 -15.13
N PRO A 75 8.27 2.28 -15.87
CA PRO A 75 8.59 0.98 -15.29
C PRO A 75 10.02 0.96 -14.75
N MET A 76 10.20 0.56 -13.48
CA MET A 76 11.51 0.34 -12.90
C MET A 76 11.92 -1.11 -13.10
N VAL A 77 13.09 -1.34 -13.67
CA VAL A 77 13.55 -2.70 -14.02
C VAL A 77 14.78 -3.10 -13.22
N THR A 78 15.81 -2.25 -13.27
CA THR A 78 17.10 -2.55 -12.64
C THR A 78 17.12 -2.17 -11.17
N PRO A 79 17.97 -2.80 -10.34
CA PRO A 79 18.16 -2.38 -8.95
C PRO A 79 18.50 -0.88 -8.81
N GLU A 80 19.27 -0.30 -9.74
CA GLU A 80 19.62 1.12 -9.71
C GLU A 80 18.40 2.03 -9.97
N ASP A 81 17.45 1.62 -10.80
CA ASP A 81 16.21 2.37 -10.99
C ASP A 81 15.47 2.53 -9.64
N TYR A 82 15.35 1.43 -8.89
CA TYR A 82 14.70 1.42 -7.57
C TYR A 82 15.47 2.26 -6.54
N ALA A 83 16.80 2.17 -6.54
CA ALA A 83 17.65 3.01 -5.70
C ALA A 83 17.49 4.50 -6.04
N SER A 84 17.42 4.83 -7.33
CA SER A 84 17.20 6.20 -7.81
C SER A 84 15.85 6.75 -7.36
N ALA A 85 14.76 5.97 -7.51
CA ALA A 85 13.43 6.36 -7.07
C ALA A 85 13.37 6.60 -5.54
N ALA A 86 14.04 5.73 -4.76
CA ALA A 86 14.15 5.92 -3.31
C ALA A 86 14.90 7.21 -2.96
N ARG A 87 16.03 7.50 -3.63
CA ARG A 87 16.77 8.77 -3.40
C ARG A 87 15.93 10.00 -3.74
N LYS A 88 15.13 9.97 -4.81
CA LYS A 88 14.21 11.06 -5.18
C LYS A 88 13.18 11.30 -4.07
N ALA A 89 12.53 10.24 -3.59
CA ALA A 89 11.56 10.33 -2.50
C ALA A 89 12.20 10.89 -1.21
N MET A 90 13.39 10.43 -0.86
CA MET A 90 14.14 10.93 0.30
C MET A 90 14.51 12.41 0.16
N ALA A 91 14.85 12.87 -1.04
CA ALA A 91 15.15 14.27 -1.29
C ALA A 91 13.94 15.21 -1.05
N GLU A 92 12.73 14.68 -1.15
CA GLU A 92 11.49 15.38 -0.80
C GLU A 92 11.13 15.27 0.70
N GLY A 93 11.95 14.58 1.49
CA GLY A 93 11.78 14.47 2.94
C GLY A 93 11.04 13.21 3.40
N TYR A 94 10.73 12.26 2.52
CA TYR A 94 10.17 10.98 2.94
C TYR A 94 11.22 10.15 3.70
N THR A 95 10.78 9.53 4.79
CA THR A 95 11.59 8.63 5.61
C THR A 95 11.17 7.18 5.49
N ALA A 96 10.16 6.93 4.66
CA ALA A 96 9.66 5.61 4.33
C ALA A 96 9.24 5.54 2.86
N VAL A 97 9.47 4.40 2.23
CA VAL A 97 9.05 4.10 0.86
C VAL A 97 8.29 2.78 0.81
N LYS A 98 7.29 2.68 -0.08
CA LYS A 98 6.61 1.42 -0.37
C LYS A 98 6.87 1.00 -1.81
N VAL A 99 7.15 -0.28 -2.02
CA VAL A 99 7.55 -0.84 -3.30
C VAL A 99 6.97 -2.24 -3.49
N ASP A 100 6.48 -2.51 -4.70
CA ASP A 100 6.25 -3.87 -5.18
C ASP A 100 7.52 -4.34 -5.92
N PRO A 101 8.34 -5.20 -5.33
CA PRO A 101 9.60 -5.62 -5.93
C PRO A 101 9.41 -6.68 -7.01
N VAL A 102 8.21 -7.31 -7.10
CA VAL A 102 7.87 -8.35 -8.09
C VAL A 102 7.00 -7.84 -9.23
N GLY A 103 6.50 -6.60 -9.15
CA GLY A 103 5.53 -6.03 -10.09
C GLY A 103 6.02 -5.92 -11.54
N PHE A 104 7.32 -5.74 -11.77
CA PHE A 104 7.90 -5.70 -13.12
C PHE A 104 8.90 -6.83 -13.33
N ASN A 105 8.82 -7.49 -14.49
CA ASN A 105 9.86 -8.42 -14.94
C ASN A 105 11.09 -7.67 -15.48
N MET A 106 12.14 -8.42 -15.84
CA MET A 106 13.38 -7.86 -16.37
C MET A 106 13.26 -7.21 -17.75
N LYS A 107 12.08 -7.30 -18.38
CA LYS A 107 11.77 -6.63 -19.66
C LYS A 107 10.92 -5.35 -19.46
N GLY A 108 10.60 -5.00 -18.22
CA GLY A 108 9.76 -3.85 -17.90
C GLY A 108 8.26 -4.10 -18.10
N ASN A 109 7.83 -5.35 -18.24
CA ASN A 109 6.41 -5.68 -18.32
C ASN A 109 5.85 -5.87 -16.91
N TRP A 110 4.66 -5.34 -16.67
CA TRP A 110 3.94 -5.55 -15.43
C TRP A 110 3.51 -7.00 -15.28
N MET A 111 3.83 -7.60 -14.14
CA MET A 111 3.69 -9.04 -13.89
C MET A 111 2.54 -9.38 -12.92
N GLU A 112 1.90 -8.38 -12.35
CA GLU A 112 0.94 -8.52 -11.24
C GLU A 112 -0.05 -9.68 -11.42
N TRP A 113 -0.65 -9.77 -12.59
CA TRP A 113 -1.65 -10.79 -12.89
C TRP A 113 -1.08 -12.15 -13.29
N SER A 114 0.24 -12.27 -13.33
CA SER A 114 0.95 -13.47 -13.79
C SER A 114 1.72 -14.20 -12.68
N ASN A 115 1.71 -13.66 -11.46
CA ASN A 115 2.45 -14.22 -10.33
C ASN A 115 1.65 -15.31 -9.60
N TYR A 116 1.28 -16.35 -10.31
CA TYR A 116 0.61 -17.49 -9.72
C TYR A 116 1.64 -18.58 -9.33
N GLY A 117 1.68 -18.90 -8.05
CA GLY A 117 2.58 -19.93 -7.53
C GLY A 117 4.00 -19.43 -7.27
N LEU A 118 4.96 -20.33 -7.32
CA LEU A 118 6.36 -20.01 -7.02
C LEU A 118 6.97 -19.07 -8.07
N LEU A 119 7.70 -18.07 -7.57
CA LEU A 119 8.52 -17.23 -8.45
C LEU A 119 9.68 -18.05 -9.02
N GLU A 120 9.98 -17.82 -10.30
CA GLU A 120 11.20 -18.30 -10.91
C GLU A 120 12.43 -17.73 -10.18
N TYR A 121 13.54 -18.47 -10.22
CA TYR A 121 14.78 -18.04 -9.55
C TYR A 121 15.20 -16.60 -9.90
N ASP A 122 15.15 -16.25 -11.19
CA ASP A 122 15.55 -14.92 -11.65
C ASP A 122 14.59 -13.82 -11.18
N GLN A 123 13.30 -14.13 -11.07
CA GLN A 123 12.30 -13.19 -10.52
C GLN A 123 12.54 -12.97 -9.03
N MET A 124 12.75 -14.04 -8.27
CA MET A 124 13.08 -13.96 -6.85
C MET A 124 14.35 -13.15 -6.63
N LYS A 125 15.41 -13.46 -7.39
CA LYS A 125 16.68 -12.74 -7.32
C LYS A 125 16.50 -11.26 -7.65
N ALA A 126 15.77 -10.93 -8.71
CA ALA A 126 15.52 -9.54 -9.09
C ALA A 126 14.79 -8.76 -7.99
N ALA A 127 13.77 -9.38 -7.36
CA ALA A 127 13.05 -8.76 -6.26
C ALA A 127 13.97 -8.45 -5.07
N VAL A 128 14.81 -9.40 -4.70
CA VAL A 128 15.79 -9.25 -3.60
C VAL A 128 16.83 -8.18 -3.93
N ASP A 129 17.39 -8.17 -5.13
CA ASP A 129 18.39 -7.20 -5.57
C ASP A 129 17.84 -5.76 -5.59
N ARG A 130 16.57 -5.59 -5.98
CA ARG A 130 15.86 -4.29 -5.95
C ARG A 130 15.73 -3.75 -4.53
N VAL A 131 15.30 -4.59 -3.59
CA VAL A 131 15.19 -4.20 -2.18
C VAL A 131 16.56 -3.93 -1.57
N ALA A 132 17.59 -4.73 -1.92
CA ALA A 132 18.97 -4.48 -1.53
C ALA A 132 19.45 -3.09 -1.95
N ALA A 133 19.20 -2.72 -3.21
CA ALA A 133 19.59 -1.43 -3.76
C ALA A 133 18.86 -0.25 -3.08
N ILE A 134 17.57 -0.39 -2.76
CA ILE A 134 16.84 0.60 -1.97
C ILE A 134 17.48 0.75 -0.58
N ARG A 135 17.79 -0.36 0.10
CA ARG A 135 18.41 -0.35 1.41
C ARG A 135 19.81 0.28 1.39
N GLU A 136 20.61 -0.02 0.39
CA GLU A 136 21.93 0.59 0.20
C GLU A 136 21.82 2.11 -0.01
N ALA A 137 20.93 2.53 -0.89
CA ALA A 137 20.70 3.95 -1.20
C ALA A 137 20.12 4.74 -0.01
N GLY A 138 19.19 4.14 0.74
CA GLY A 138 18.49 4.79 1.84
C GLY A 138 19.17 4.67 3.20
N GLY A 139 20.15 3.76 3.32
CA GLY A 139 20.81 3.46 4.59
C GLY A 139 19.85 2.82 5.62
N PRO A 140 20.32 2.61 6.86
CA PRO A 140 19.54 1.90 7.89
C PRO A 140 18.35 2.70 8.44
N GLY A 141 18.30 3.99 8.19
CA GLY A 141 17.23 4.87 8.68
C GLY A 141 16.02 4.99 7.76
N LEU A 142 16.08 4.47 6.54
CA LEU A 142 14.92 4.44 5.63
C LEU A 142 14.03 3.24 5.95
N ASP A 143 12.75 3.46 6.23
CA ASP A 143 11.79 2.37 6.32
C ASP A 143 11.37 1.90 4.92
N ILE A 144 11.41 0.59 4.70
CA ILE A 144 11.01 -0.04 3.44
C ILE A 144 9.78 -0.89 3.69
N ILE A 145 8.71 -0.59 2.97
CA ILE A 145 7.47 -1.36 2.97
C ILE A 145 7.45 -2.19 1.69
N ILE A 146 7.30 -3.50 1.85
CA ILE A 146 7.16 -4.43 0.73
C ILE A 146 5.68 -4.68 0.51
N GLU A 147 5.21 -4.43 -0.68
CA GLU A 147 3.84 -4.65 -1.13
C GLU A 147 3.79 -5.80 -2.13
N LEU A 148 2.86 -6.75 -1.95
CA LEU A 148 2.69 -7.89 -2.85
C LEU A 148 1.27 -8.03 -3.40
N HIS A 149 0.34 -7.16 -3.02
CA HIS A 149 -1.04 -7.10 -3.52
C HIS A 149 -1.79 -8.44 -3.50
N SER A 150 -1.51 -9.32 -2.55
CA SER A 150 -2.06 -10.69 -2.47
C SER A 150 -1.83 -11.54 -3.73
N LEU A 151 -0.76 -11.26 -4.48
CA LEU A 151 -0.49 -11.91 -5.78
C LEU A 151 0.50 -13.06 -5.69
N THR A 152 1.01 -13.36 -4.50
CA THR A 152 1.87 -14.52 -4.28
C THR A 152 1.14 -15.58 -3.47
N ASP A 153 1.54 -16.84 -3.62
CA ASP A 153 1.10 -17.90 -2.74
C ASP A 153 1.87 -17.92 -1.41
N THR A 154 1.36 -18.66 -0.44
CA THR A 154 1.97 -18.75 0.90
C THR A 154 3.43 -19.18 0.86
N ASN A 155 3.79 -20.11 -0.04
CA ASN A 155 5.15 -20.62 -0.12
C ASN A 155 6.12 -19.56 -0.67
N THR A 156 5.72 -18.88 -1.74
CA THR A 156 6.47 -17.75 -2.31
C THR A 156 6.62 -16.62 -1.30
N ALA A 157 5.53 -16.26 -0.61
CA ALA A 157 5.55 -15.22 0.42
C ALA A 157 6.56 -15.53 1.54
N ILE A 158 6.61 -16.79 2.00
CA ILE A 158 7.58 -17.24 3.03
C ILE A 158 9.01 -17.18 2.49
N GLN A 159 9.25 -17.68 1.27
CA GLN A 159 10.60 -17.68 0.70
C GLN A 159 11.12 -16.26 0.48
N LEU A 160 10.33 -15.40 -0.13
CA LEU A 160 10.70 -14.00 -0.35
C LEU A 160 10.92 -13.27 0.98
N GLY A 161 10.02 -13.46 1.96
CA GLY A 161 10.15 -12.86 3.28
C GLY A 161 11.47 -13.21 3.97
N ARG A 162 11.89 -14.49 3.89
CA ARG A 162 13.19 -14.94 4.44
C ARG A 162 14.38 -14.29 3.75
N GLU A 163 14.33 -14.15 2.42
CA GLU A 163 15.39 -13.48 1.66
C GLU A 163 15.48 -11.98 1.98
N LEU A 164 14.35 -11.36 2.30
CA LEU A 164 14.25 -9.93 2.62
C LEU A 164 14.55 -9.59 4.08
N GLU A 165 14.52 -10.55 5.00
CA GLU A 165 14.69 -10.33 6.44
C GLU A 165 15.98 -9.56 6.77
N LYS A 166 17.08 -9.87 6.10
CA LYS A 166 18.39 -9.21 6.25
C LYS A 166 18.36 -7.71 5.95
N TYR A 167 17.39 -7.23 5.17
CA TYR A 167 17.23 -5.82 4.84
C TYR A 167 16.36 -5.07 5.85
N ARG A 168 15.82 -5.76 6.87
CA ARG A 168 15.03 -5.15 7.96
C ARG A 168 13.92 -4.28 7.41
N CYS A 169 13.07 -4.84 6.54
CA CYS A 169 11.89 -4.15 6.03
C CYS A 169 10.92 -3.85 7.18
N PHE A 170 10.25 -2.70 7.10
CA PHE A 170 9.33 -2.23 8.13
C PHE A 170 7.98 -2.95 8.06
N TYR A 171 7.52 -3.20 6.84
CA TYR A 171 6.23 -3.81 6.52
C TYR A 171 6.42 -4.91 5.50
N TYR A 172 5.64 -5.98 5.62
CA TYR A 172 5.44 -7.00 4.59
C TYR A 172 3.93 -7.09 4.35
N GLU A 173 3.44 -6.32 3.39
CA GLU A 173 2.04 -6.00 3.16
C GLU A 173 1.43 -6.95 2.14
N GLU A 174 0.25 -7.46 2.45
CA GLU A 174 -0.57 -8.33 1.60
C GLU A 174 0.22 -9.45 0.89
N PRO A 175 0.97 -10.28 1.63
CA PRO A 175 1.85 -11.28 1.00
C PRO A 175 1.09 -12.43 0.35
N THR A 176 -0.20 -12.67 0.73
CA THR A 176 -1.08 -13.73 0.18
C THR A 176 -2.50 -13.26 0.12
#